data_2f6211b5720c2283ddc0c27468351de1
#
_entry.id   2f6211b5720c2283ddc0c27468351de1
#
_cell.length_a   1.000
_cell.length_b   1.000
_cell.length_c   1.000
_cell.angle_alpha   90.00
_cell.angle_beta   90.00
_cell.angle_gamma   90.00
#
_symmetry.space_group_name_H-M   'P 1'
#
loop_
_entity.id
_entity.type
_entity.pdbx_description
1 polymer ?
#
loop_
_entity_poly.entity_id
_entity_poly.type
_entity_poly.pdbx_seq_one_letter_code
_entity_poly.pdbx_strand_id
1 'polypeptide(L)'
;VALGLIYAQRAQRIYQRSASVMLRSDNKGQAQISELAAFADLGIGSTGIDVYNELQAFQSPLLMQDVVNQLRLNVTYKSKNWIGYVTDWYDKTPICVEYKNLPDHVGEQPLNSVTFVAEKEGQSQLTVKDFKINGIKSDAPAQTVKLGQPFKTPVGTVVLKATKEYGKNFEQA
;
A
#
# COMPACT_ATOMS: atom_id res chain seq x y z
N VAL A 1 14.08 11.72 -33.72
CA VAL A 1 12.67 11.90 -33.29
C VAL A 1 12.04 10.56 -32.90
N ALA A 2 12.17 9.48 -33.70
CA ALA A 2 11.57 8.18 -33.44
C ALA A 2 12.06 7.53 -32.12
N LEU A 3 13.37 7.60 -31.83
CA LEU A 3 13.94 7.07 -30.58
C LEU A 3 13.43 7.81 -29.34
N GLY A 4 13.21 9.12 -29.43
CA GLY A 4 12.65 9.91 -28.33
C GLY A 4 11.19 9.56 -28.04
N LEU A 5 10.38 9.26 -29.05
CA LEU A 5 9.01 8.81 -28.91
C LEU A 5 8.93 7.43 -28.23
N ILE A 6 9.82 6.51 -28.62
CA ILE A 6 9.91 5.17 -28.00
C ILE A 6 10.32 5.29 -26.54
N TYR A 7 11.29 6.17 -26.23
CA TYR A 7 11.70 6.42 -24.85
C TYR A 7 10.57 7.03 -24.00
N ALA A 8 9.88 8.04 -24.52
CA ALA A 8 8.78 8.70 -23.83
C ALA A 8 7.60 7.75 -23.56
N GLN A 9 7.35 6.80 -24.47
CA GLN A 9 6.35 5.77 -24.25
C GLN A 9 6.78 4.70 -23.21
N ARG A 10 8.10 4.51 -23.02
CA ARG A 10 8.65 3.58 -22.02
C ARG A 10 8.87 4.20 -20.65
N ALA A 11 8.88 5.52 -20.56
CA ALA A 11 9.08 6.21 -19.29
C ALA A 11 7.92 5.90 -18.33
N GLN A 12 8.26 5.42 -17.15
CA GLN A 12 7.28 5.17 -16.08
C GLN A 12 6.71 6.53 -15.63
N ARG A 13 5.39 6.65 -15.61
CA ARG A 13 4.73 7.86 -15.11
C ARG A 13 4.83 7.91 -13.61
N ILE A 14 5.54 8.91 -13.08
CA ILE A 14 5.65 9.15 -11.65
C ILE A 14 4.65 10.24 -11.29
N TYR A 15 3.78 9.94 -10.34
CA TYR A 15 2.81 10.90 -9.81
C TYR A 15 3.23 11.29 -8.40
N GLN A 16 3.31 12.60 -8.14
CA GLN A 16 3.52 13.14 -6.80
C GLN A 16 2.24 13.86 -6.37
N ARG A 17 1.81 13.57 -5.15
CA ARG A 17 0.71 14.29 -4.50
C ARG A 17 1.21 14.82 -3.16
N SER A 18 0.81 16.03 -2.82
CA SER A 18 1.05 16.64 -1.52
C SER A 18 -0.28 17.00 -0.89
N ALA A 19 -0.37 16.85 0.41
CA ALA A 19 -1.50 17.30 1.21
C ALA A 19 -0.99 18.16 2.35
N SER A 20 -1.72 19.21 2.68
CA SER A 20 -1.49 20.03 3.86
C SER A 20 -2.62 19.83 4.85
N VAL A 21 -2.27 19.63 6.11
CA VAL A 21 -3.24 19.46 7.20
C VAL A 21 -3.12 20.70 8.09
N MET A 22 -4.26 21.36 8.34
CA MET A 22 -4.36 22.46 9.29
C MET A 22 -4.77 21.87 10.64
N LEU A 23 -3.91 21.96 11.63
CA LEU A 23 -4.24 21.62 13.01
C LEU A 23 -4.95 22.82 13.62
N ARG A 24 -6.19 22.65 14.01
CA ARG A 24 -6.95 23.64 14.76
C ARG A 24 -6.95 23.24 16.23
N SER A 25 -6.32 24.05 17.06
CA SER A 25 -6.45 23.92 18.50
C SER A 25 -7.86 24.38 18.91
N ASP A 26 -8.73 23.44 19.23
CA ASP A 26 -10.03 23.75 19.83
C ASP A 26 -9.83 24.01 21.31
N ASN A 27 -9.54 25.26 21.67
CA ASN A 27 -9.48 25.76 23.04
C ASN A 27 -10.85 25.71 23.74
N LYS A 28 -11.54 24.59 23.73
CA LYS A 28 -12.81 24.42 24.47
C LYS A 28 -12.64 24.20 25.98
N GLY A 29 -11.40 24.22 26.50
CA GLY A 29 -11.12 24.05 27.92
C GLY A 29 -10.70 25.32 28.68
N GLN A 30 -10.70 26.48 28.01
CA GLN A 30 -10.06 27.70 28.55
C GLN A 30 -10.97 28.61 29.41
N ALA A 31 -12.07 28.07 29.95
CA ALA A 31 -12.97 28.87 30.76
C ALA A 31 -12.59 28.96 32.25
N GLN A 32 -11.50 28.39 32.74
CA GLN A 32 -11.20 28.39 34.19
C GLN A 32 -9.76 28.53 34.61
N ILE A 33 -8.87 29.11 33.84
CA ILE A 33 -7.53 29.31 34.39
C ILE A 33 -7.05 30.72 34.04
N SER A 34 -7.55 31.72 34.79
CA SER A 34 -7.02 33.07 34.78
C SER A 34 -5.55 33.13 35.28
N GLU A 35 -5.04 32.10 35.92
CA GLU A 35 -3.66 31.96 36.34
C GLU A 35 -2.71 31.55 35.20
N LEU A 36 -3.19 30.86 34.19
CA LEU A 36 -2.38 30.50 33.01
C LEU A 36 -2.13 31.68 32.06
N ALA A 37 -2.95 32.72 32.13
CA ALA A 37 -2.73 33.93 31.34
C ALA A 37 -1.42 34.63 31.73
N ALA A 38 -0.99 34.50 32.99
CA ALA A 38 0.28 35.02 33.48
C ALA A 38 1.49 34.26 32.92
N PHE A 39 1.34 32.99 32.54
CA PHE A 39 2.41 32.20 31.90
C PHE A 39 2.47 32.43 30.37
N ALA A 40 1.38 32.84 29.74
CA ALA A 40 1.38 33.23 28.34
C ALA A 40 2.25 34.44 28.06
N ASP A 41 2.35 35.36 29.02
CA ASP A 41 3.20 36.57 28.95
C ASP A 41 4.69 36.24 29.09
N LEU A 42 5.04 35.06 29.60
CA LEU A 42 6.40 34.53 29.67
C LEU A 42 6.85 33.76 28.41
N GLY A 43 6.04 33.78 27.36
CA GLY A 43 6.37 33.07 26.09
C GLY A 43 6.24 31.56 26.17
N ILE A 44 5.75 31.02 27.29
CA ILE A 44 5.46 29.59 27.47
C ILE A 44 3.98 29.33 27.14
N GLY A 45 3.56 29.83 25.99
CA GLY A 45 2.19 29.60 25.50
C GLY A 45 2.00 28.15 25.08
N SER A 46 0.99 27.49 25.65
CA SER A 46 0.59 26.10 25.47
C SER A 46 0.30 25.67 24.01
N THR A 47 0.20 26.63 23.09
CA THR A 47 -0.12 26.35 21.68
C THR A 47 1.00 25.62 20.91
N GLY A 48 2.27 25.84 21.32
CA GLY A 48 3.41 25.16 20.67
C GLY A 48 3.56 23.69 21.09
N ILE A 49 3.18 23.37 22.33
CA ILE A 49 3.30 22.01 22.88
C ILE A 49 2.24 21.10 22.26
N ASP A 50 1.02 21.60 22.07
CA ASP A 50 -0.06 20.83 21.46
C ASP A 50 0.26 20.49 20.00
N VAL A 51 0.73 21.46 19.23
CA VAL A 51 1.14 21.22 17.83
C VAL A 51 2.30 20.23 17.73
N TYR A 52 3.26 20.32 18.66
CA TYR A 52 4.39 19.39 18.69
C TYR A 52 3.95 17.97 19.06
N ASN A 53 3.06 17.82 20.02
CA ASN A 53 2.51 16.52 20.41
C ASN A 53 1.68 15.90 19.27
N GLU A 54 0.86 16.68 18.57
CA GLU A 54 0.13 16.25 17.39
C GLU A 54 1.09 15.81 16.27
N LEU A 55 2.15 16.57 16.02
CA LEU A 55 3.17 16.21 15.04
C LEU A 55 3.87 14.89 15.39
N GLN A 56 4.18 14.68 16.68
CA GLN A 56 4.72 13.39 17.14
C GLN A 56 3.71 12.25 17.00
N ALA A 57 2.42 12.50 17.24
CA ALA A 57 1.38 11.51 17.04
C ALA A 57 1.30 11.07 15.58
N PHE A 58 1.43 11.99 14.62
CA PHE A 58 1.50 11.66 13.19
C PHE A 58 2.73 10.81 12.82
N GLN A 59 3.82 10.90 13.57
CA GLN A 59 5.03 10.10 13.36
C GLN A 59 4.99 8.75 14.10
N SER A 60 3.91 8.47 14.83
CA SER A 60 3.75 7.22 15.56
C SER A 60 3.77 6.01 14.61
N PRO A 61 4.64 5.02 14.84
CA PRO A 61 4.69 3.80 14.04
C PRO A 61 3.35 3.04 14.03
N LEU A 62 2.61 3.05 15.15
CA LEU A 62 1.31 2.41 15.25
C LEU A 62 0.28 3.08 14.35
N LEU A 63 0.21 4.42 14.36
CA LEU A 63 -0.67 5.16 13.48
C LEU A 63 -0.33 4.89 12.00
N MET A 64 0.96 4.91 11.66
CA MET A 64 1.40 4.61 10.30
C MET A 64 1.06 3.19 9.88
N GLN A 65 1.18 2.23 10.78
CA GLN A 65 0.78 0.84 10.53
C GLN A 65 -0.72 0.73 10.27
N ASP A 66 -1.55 1.42 11.05
CA ASP A 66 -3.00 1.43 10.85
C ASP A 66 -3.36 2.07 9.51
N VAL A 67 -2.74 3.18 9.14
CA VAL A 67 -2.94 3.83 7.83
C VAL A 67 -2.56 2.90 6.68
N VAL A 68 -1.39 2.25 6.77
CA VAL A 68 -0.93 1.28 5.77
C VAL A 68 -1.93 0.13 5.63
N ASN A 69 -2.43 -0.40 6.74
CA ASN A 69 -3.39 -1.50 6.73
C ASN A 69 -4.76 -1.08 6.21
N GLN A 70 -5.28 0.07 6.61
CA GLN A 70 -6.57 0.58 6.15
C GLN A 70 -6.57 0.93 4.66
N LEU A 71 -5.52 1.58 4.19
CA LEU A 71 -5.37 1.97 2.80
C LEU A 71 -4.73 0.89 1.92
N ARG A 72 -4.34 -0.24 2.52
CA ARG A 72 -3.68 -1.36 1.82
C ARG A 72 -2.45 -0.94 1.01
N LEU A 73 -1.66 -0.01 1.56
CA LEU A 73 -0.47 0.52 0.91
C LEU A 73 0.69 -0.49 0.83
N ASN A 74 0.55 -1.60 1.55
CA ASN A 74 1.49 -2.72 1.55
C ASN A 74 1.37 -3.65 0.34
N VAL A 75 0.39 -3.41 -0.56
CA VAL A 75 0.20 -4.19 -1.78
C VAL A 75 0.30 -3.29 -3.00
N THR A 76 1.21 -3.61 -3.90
CA THR A 76 1.37 -2.92 -5.19
C THR A 76 0.92 -3.83 -6.32
N TYR A 77 0.11 -3.31 -7.21
CA TYR A 77 -0.39 -4.03 -8.38
C TYR A 77 0.27 -3.48 -9.64
N LYS A 78 0.75 -4.40 -10.48
CA LYS A 78 1.40 -4.06 -11.75
C LYS A 78 0.79 -4.90 -12.85
N SER A 79 0.49 -4.29 -13.97
CA SER A 79 0.14 -5.02 -15.18
C SER A 79 1.25 -4.92 -16.20
N LYS A 80 1.40 -5.98 -17.00
CA LYS A 80 2.34 -6.03 -18.09
C LYS A 80 1.56 -6.24 -19.38
N ASN A 81 1.68 -5.31 -20.32
CA ASN A 81 1.05 -5.48 -21.61
C ASN A 81 1.87 -6.44 -22.51
N TRP A 82 1.31 -6.83 -23.66
CA TRP A 82 1.94 -7.73 -24.63
C TRP A 82 3.30 -7.23 -25.17
N ILE A 83 3.56 -5.91 -25.15
CA ILE A 83 4.83 -5.31 -25.58
C ILE A 83 5.87 -5.27 -24.43
N GLY A 84 5.47 -5.68 -23.23
CA GLY A 84 6.35 -5.71 -22.06
C GLY A 84 6.34 -4.44 -21.22
N TYR A 85 5.45 -3.48 -21.48
CA TYR A 85 5.29 -2.31 -20.61
C TYR A 85 4.65 -2.72 -19.29
N VAL A 86 5.24 -2.24 -18.22
CA VAL A 86 4.72 -2.41 -16.86
C VAL A 86 4.00 -1.12 -16.47
N THR A 87 2.75 -1.24 -16.07
CA THR A 87 1.92 -0.14 -15.56
C THR A 87 1.58 -0.41 -14.11
N ASP A 88 1.83 0.57 -13.24
CA ASP A 88 1.40 0.50 -11.84
C ASP A 88 -0.08 0.87 -11.73
N TRP A 89 -0.84 0.05 -11.03
CA TRP A 89 -2.24 0.29 -10.75
C TRP A 89 -2.39 0.86 -9.35
N TYR A 90 -2.83 2.11 -9.27
CA TYR A 90 -3.05 2.80 -7.98
C TYR A 90 -4.49 2.67 -7.48
N ASP A 91 -5.45 2.64 -8.41
CA ASP A 91 -6.87 2.43 -8.15
C ASP A 91 -7.47 1.53 -9.22
N LYS A 92 -8.72 1.11 -9.04
CA LYS A 92 -9.45 0.30 -10.04
C LYS A 92 -8.75 -1.01 -10.40
N THR A 93 -8.01 -1.57 -9.47
CA THR A 93 -7.38 -2.89 -9.66
C THR A 93 -8.44 -3.95 -9.87
N PRO A 94 -8.25 -4.89 -10.81
CA PRO A 94 -9.22 -5.96 -11.06
C PRO A 94 -9.31 -6.95 -9.91
N ILE A 95 -8.24 -7.14 -9.17
CA ILE A 95 -8.17 -8.04 -8.02
C ILE A 95 -7.68 -7.28 -6.79
N CYS A 96 -8.07 -7.79 -5.64
CA CYS A 96 -7.56 -7.36 -4.34
C CYS A 96 -6.91 -8.55 -3.64
N VAL A 97 -5.71 -8.35 -3.14
CA VAL A 97 -4.94 -9.36 -2.40
C VAL A 97 -5.15 -9.15 -0.91
N GLU A 98 -5.56 -10.20 -0.22
CA GLU A 98 -5.56 -10.28 1.23
C GLU A 98 -4.66 -11.43 1.65
N TYR A 99 -3.77 -11.17 2.57
CA TYR A 99 -2.88 -12.21 3.11
C TYR A 99 -3.18 -12.46 4.58
N LYS A 100 -3.00 -13.70 4.98
CA LYS A 100 -3.12 -14.16 6.35
C LYS A 100 -1.84 -14.87 6.74
N ASN A 101 -1.43 -14.64 7.98
CA ASN A 101 -0.28 -15.34 8.57
C ASN A 101 1.00 -15.20 7.72
N LEU A 102 1.30 -13.98 7.25
CA LEU A 102 2.63 -13.70 6.71
C LEU A 102 3.64 -13.75 7.87
N PRO A 103 4.72 -14.48 7.74
CA PRO A 103 5.80 -14.47 8.72
C PRO A 103 6.58 -13.16 8.60
N ASP A 104 7.15 -12.72 9.70
CA ASP A 104 8.05 -11.55 9.71
C ASP A 104 9.41 -11.88 9.09
N HIS A 105 9.78 -13.17 9.07
CA HIS A 105 11.06 -13.66 8.56
C HIS A 105 10.87 -14.88 7.67
N VAL A 106 11.77 -15.05 6.72
CA VAL A 106 11.92 -16.26 5.91
C VAL A 106 13.35 -16.75 6.10
N GLY A 107 13.52 -17.86 6.83
CA GLY A 107 14.81 -18.29 7.33
C GLY A 107 15.40 -17.26 8.30
N GLU A 108 16.64 -16.84 8.07
CA GLU A 108 17.33 -15.83 8.88
C GLU A 108 17.09 -14.39 8.39
N GLN A 109 16.41 -14.21 7.27
CA GLN A 109 16.18 -12.89 6.68
C GLN A 109 14.77 -12.36 6.96
N PRO A 110 14.61 -11.06 7.21
CA PRO A 110 13.28 -10.45 7.29
C PRO A 110 12.54 -10.58 5.96
N LEU A 111 11.23 -10.78 6.02
CA LEU A 111 10.38 -10.79 4.84
C LEU A 111 10.10 -9.36 4.40
N ASN A 112 10.78 -8.91 3.34
CA ASN A 112 10.61 -7.55 2.80
C ASN A 112 9.58 -7.48 1.67
N SER A 113 9.51 -8.53 0.83
CA SER A 113 8.58 -8.53 -0.29
C SER A 113 8.23 -9.93 -0.75
N VAL A 114 6.98 -10.08 -1.18
CA VAL A 114 6.49 -11.27 -1.90
C VAL A 114 5.84 -10.79 -3.19
N THR A 115 6.28 -11.32 -4.30
CA THR A 115 5.69 -11.02 -5.60
C THR A 115 5.29 -12.30 -6.33
N PHE A 116 4.23 -12.24 -7.07
CA PHE A 116 3.77 -13.31 -7.95
C PHE A 116 3.00 -12.72 -9.14
N VAL A 117 2.87 -13.50 -10.18
CA VAL A 117 2.07 -13.15 -11.35
C VAL A 117 0.74 -13.88 -11.26
N ALA A 118 -0.36 -13.16 -11.45
CA ALA A 118 -1.70 -13.72 -11.52
C ALA A 118 -2.27 -13.53 -12.93
N GLU A 119 -2.57 -14.63 -13.61
CA GLU A 119 -3.17 -14.63 -14.95
C GLU A 119 -4.60 -15.14 -14.88
N LYS A 120 -5.48 -14.51 -15.65
CA LYS A 120 -6.88 -14.92 -15.72
C LYS A 120 -7.02 -16.20 -16.53
N GLU A 121 -7.62 -17.23 -15.94
CA GLU A 121 -7.86 -18.53 -16.63
C GLU A 121 -9.36 -18.76 -16.94
N GLY A 122 -10.22 -17.91 -16.43
CA GLY A 122 -11.67 -18.03 -16.60
C GLY A 122 -12.41 -16.89 -15.92
N GLN A 123 -13.70 -17.06 -15.66
CA GLN A 123 -14.49 -16.03 -14.99
C GLN A 123 -14.20 -15.89 -13.50
N SER A 124 -13.79 -16.97 -12.83
CA SER A 124 -13.56 -17.00 -11.39
C SER A 124 -12.28 -17.72 -10.97
N GLN A 125 -11.40 -18.02 -11.92
CA GLN A 125 -10.14 -18.72 -11.68
C GLN A 125 -8.97 -17.91 -12.19
N LEU A 126 -7.86 -17.98 -11.45
CA LEU A 126 -6.59 -17.35 -11.78
C LEU A 126 -5.48 -18.40 -11.69
N THR A 127 -4.55 -18.36 -12.60
CA THR A 127 -3.28 -19.07 -12.46
C THR A 127 -2.26 -18.17 -11.83
N VAL A 128 -1.74 -18.56 -10.67
CA VAL A 128 -0.73 -17.85 -9.90
C VAL A 128 0.60 -18.54 -10.09
N LYS A 129 1.62 -17.80 -10.51
CA LYS A 129 2.94 -18.32 -10.85
C LYS A 129 4.06 -17.31 -10.56
N ASP A 130 5.30 -17.71 -10.81
CA ASP A 130 6.50 -16.87 -10.73
C ASP A 130 6.66 -16.17 -9.36
N PHE A 131 6.52 -16.95 -8.30
CA PHE A 131 6.73 -16.46 -6.95
C PHE A 131 8.16 -16.00 -6.73
N LYS A 132 8.31 -14.81 -6.14
CA LYS A 132 9.59 -14.28 -5.67
C LYS A 132 9.47 -13.84 -4.23
N ILE A 133 10.47 -14.16 -3.44
CA ILE A 133 10.60 -13.77 -2.04
C ILE A 133 11.85 -12.91 -1.94
N ASN A 134 11.73 -11.69 -1.45
CA ASN A 134 12.82 -10.71 -1.39
C ASN A 134 13.54 -10.54 -2.75
N GLY A 135 12.77 -10.64 -3.86
CA GLY A 135 13.32 -10.56 -5.22
C GLY A 135 13.93 -11.86 -5.78
N ILE A 136 14.12 -12.89 -4.94
CA ILE A 136 14.67 -14.18 -5.36
C ILE A 136 13.53 -15.10 -5.82
N LYS A 137 13.68 -15.73 -6.97
CA LYS A 137 12.68 -16.65 -7.52
C LYS A 137 12.55 -17.88 -6.61
N SER A 138 11.32 -18.23 -6.28
CA SER A 138 10.99 -19.46 -5.56
C SER A 138 10.66 -20.58 -6.55
N ASP A 139 11.00 -21.82 -6.18
CA ASP A 139 10.68 -23.02 -6.97
C ASP A 139 9.22 -23.49 -6.80
N ALA A 140 8.38 -22.65 -6.19
CA ALA A 140 6.96 -22.96 -6.02
C ALA A 140 6.27 -23.13 -7.39
N PRO A 141 5.53 -24.23 -7.59
CA PRO A 141 4.86 -24.49 -8.85
C PRO A 141 3.72 -23.48 -9.10
N ALA A 142 3.38 -23.29 -10.37
CA ALA A 142 2.17 -22.60 -10.74
C ALA A 142 0.95 -23.35 -10.21
N GLN A 143 -0.06 -22.61 -9.73
CA GLN A 143 -1.28 -23.20 -9.19
C GLN A 143 -2.51 -22.42 -9.65
N THR A 144 -3.57 -23.14 -9.99
CA THR A 144 -4.87 -22.55 -10.30
C THR A 144 -5.64 -22.33 -9.02
N VAL A 145 -6.07 -21.11 -8.79
CA VAL A 145 -6.75 -20.66 -7.57
C VAL A 145 -8.13 -20.09 -7.91
N LYS A 146 -9.10 -20.30 -7.04
CA LYS A 146 -10.42 -19.69 -7.18
C LYS A 146 -10.49 -18.39 -6.44
N LEU A 147 -11.12 -17.39 -7.04
CA LEU A 147 -11.40 -16.12 -6.39
C LEU A 147 -12.20 -16.30 -5.09
N GLY A 148 -11.81 -15.58 -4.06
CA GLY A 148 -12.42 -15.64 -2.73
C GLY A 148 -11.99 -16.85 -1.88
N GLN A 149 -11.22 -17.77 -2.42
CA GLN A 149 -10.73 -18.93 -1.65
C GLN A 149 -9.26 -18.73 -1.22
N PRO A 150 -8.92 -19.15 0.00
CA PRO A 150 -7.53 -19.11 0.46
C PRO A 150 -6.67 -20.15 -0.27
N PHE A 151 -5.48 -19.78 -0.66
CA PHE A 151 -4.47 -20.67 -1.19
C PHE A 151 -3.12 -20.47 -0.51
N LYS A 152 -2.30 -21.49 -0.50
CA LYS A 152 -0.98 -21.45 0.13
C LYS A 152 0.04 -20.91 -0.86
N THR A 153 0.82 -19.96 -0.39
CA THR A 153 2.04 -19.48 -1.04
C THR A 153 3.27 -19.98 -0.28
N PRO A 154 4.46 -19.84 -0.80
CA PRO A 154 5.68 -20.22 -0.08
C PRO A 154 5.86 -19.53 1.29
N VAL A 155 5.20 -18.40 1.51
CA VAL A 155 5.38 -17.57 2.71
C VAL A 155 4.12 -17.36 3.53
N GLY A 156 3.00 -17.96 3.16
CA GLY A 156 1.76 -17.78 3.92
C GLY A 156 0.52 -18.09 3.11
N THR A 157 -0.63 -17.74 3.64
CA THR A 157 -1.92 -17.95 2.98
C THR A 157 -2.43 -16.65 2.40
N VAL A 158 -2.84 -16.68 1.14
CA VAL A 158 -3.34 -15.53 0.39
C VAL A 158 -4.76 -15.80 -0.10
N VAL A 159 -5.56 -14.74 -0.15
CA VAL A 159 -6.90 -14.75 -0.75
C VAL A 159 -6.94 -13.68 -1.84
N LEU A 160 -7.30 -14.06 -3.05
CA LEU A 160 -7.53 -13.13 -4.16
C LEU A 160 -9.03 -12.89 -4.29
N LYS A 161 -9.44 -11.63 -4.16
CA LYS A 161 -10.84 -11.22 -4.31
C LYS A 161 -11.02 -10.42 -5.58
N ALA A 162 -12.10 -10.68 -6.31
CA ALA A 162 -12.49 -9.85 -7.44
C ALA A 162 -12.97 -8.48 -6.94
N THR A 163 -12.57 -7.43 -7.63
CA THR A 163 -13.12 -6.08 -7.45
C THR A 163 -14.25 -5.83 -8.47
N LYS A 164 -14.86 -4.66 -8.41
CA LYS A 164 -15.88 -4.23 -9.40
C LYS A 164 -15.31 -4.10 -10.82
N GLU A 165 -14.01 -4.00 -10.95
CA GLU A 165 -13.30 -3.85 -12.23
C GLU A 165 -12.81 -5.18 -12.82
N TYR A 166 -13.02 -6.30 -12.13
CA TYR A 166 -12.49 -7.60 -12.53
C TYR A 166 -12.86 -8.03 -13.96
N GLY A 167 -14.08 -7.70 -14.39
CA GLY A 167 -14.54 -8.07 -15.75
C GLY A 167 -14.13 -7.11 -16.87
N LYS A 168 -13.65 -5.90 -16.53
CA LYS A 168 -13.44 -4.83 -17.49
C LYS A 168 -11.99 -4.70 -17.97
N ASN A 169 -11.03 -4.95 -17.11
CA ASN A 169 -9.62 -4.58 -17.34
C ASN A 169 -8.63 -5.74 -17.18
N PHE A 170 -9.13 -6.97 -17.00
CA PHE A 170 -8.27 -8.12 -16.79
C PHE A 170 -8.00 -8.85 -18.11
N GLU A 171 -7.43 -8.17 -19.09
CA GLU A 171 -7.07 -8.85 -20.34
C GLU A 171 -5.62 -9.35 -20.37
N GLN A 172 -4.75 -8.97 -19.49
CA GLN A 172 -3.39 -9.52 -19.31
C GLN A 172 -2.69 -8.75 -18.19
N ALA A 173 -2.69 -9.28 -17.00
CA ALA A 173 -1.80 -8.80 -15.96
C ALA A 173 -0.62 -9.76 -15.80
#